data_75090f5b71260396838d3fcb74a3b80e
#
_entry.id   75090f5b71260396838d3fcb74a3b80e
#
_cell.length_a   1.000
_cell.length_b   1.000
_cell.length_c   1.000
_cell.angle_alpha   90.00
_cell.angle_beta   90.00
_cell.angle_gamma   90.00
#
_symmetry.space_group_name_H-M   'P 1'
#
loop_
_entity.id
_entity.type
_entity.pdbx_description
1 polymer ?
#
loop_
_entity_poly.entity_id
_entity_poly.type
_entity_poly.pdbx_seq_one_letter_code
_entity_poly.pdbx_strand_id
1 'polypeptide(L)'
;MNSEESFFERDLVLIGAGHTNCLFLKMWAMKSNPSLRVTLINPDPISSYTGMLPALVAGLCTKSDAQINLFSLCRATETRLIIDTVKKIDKKKSQIMCKTGRIVNFDLLSINIGSNSVPLINGFKKFGCSVRPLAAFQERWENFLES
;
A
#
# COMPACT_ATOMS: atom_id res chain seq x y z
N MET A 1 -13.34 33.54 12.76
CA MET A 1 -12.56 32.42 12.22
C MET A 1 -13.58 31.44 11.68
N ASN A 2 -13.81 31.45 10.37
CA ASN A 2 -14.74 30.51 9.74
C ASN A 2 -14.12 29.11 9.83
N SER A 3 -14.82 28.22 10.54
CA SER A 3 -14.59 26.78 10.39
C SER A 3 -14.90 26.43 8.94
N GLU A 4 -13.87 26.07 8.14
CA GLU A 4 -14.08 25.45 6.84
C GLU A 4 -14.94 24.22 7.07
N GLU A 5 -16.20 24.29 6.70
CA GLU A 5 -17.10 23.15 6.69
C GLU A 5 -16.46 22.10 5.79
N SER A 6 -16.15 20.96 6.37
CA SER A 6 -15.64 19.81 5.61
C SER A 6 -16.72 19.41 4.61
N PHE A 7 -16.49 19.62 3.31
CA PHE A 7 -17.38 19.21 2.22
C PHE A 7 -17.58 17.68 2.16
N PHE A 8 -16.81 16.92 2.93
CA PHE A 8 -16.88 15.46 2.97
C PHE A 8 -17.76 14.98 4.11
N GLU A 9 -18.72 14.12 3.79
CA GLU A 9 -19.63 13.50 4.77
C GLU A 9 -19.00 12.29 5.45
N ARG A 10 -18.08 11.58 4.76
CA ARG A 10 -17.46 10.35 5.25
C ARG A 10 -15.99 10.23 4.88
N ASP A 11 -15.26 9.51 5.71
CA ASP A 11 -13.87 9.19 5.55
C ASP A 11 -13.68 7.70 5.21
N LEU A 12 -13.15 7.42 4.02
CA LEU A 12 -12.64 6.09 3.65
C LEU A 12 -11.13 6.07 3.80
N VAL A 13 -10.63 5.22 4.68
CA VAL A 13 -9.18 5.02 4.85
C VAL A 13 -8.74 3.67 4.29
N LEU A 14 -7.74 3.71 3.41
CA LEU A 14 -7.08 2.56 2.83
C LEU A 14 -5.74 2.36 3.55
N ILE A 15 -5.56 1.21 4.21
CA ILE A 15 -4.28 0.84 4.83
C ILE A 15 -3.54 -0.12 3.92
N GLY A 16 -2.35 0.30 3.48
CA GLY A 16 -1.50 -0.44 2.55
C GLY A 16 -1.89 -0.25 1.09
N ALA A 17 -0.88 -0.09 0.26
CA ALA A 17 -1.00 0.03 -1.20
C ALA A 17 -0.87 -1.33 -1.89
N GLY A 18 -1.56 -2.35 -1.38
CA GLY A 18 -1.66 -3.65 -2.05
C GLY A 18 -2.53 -3.57 -3.32
N HIS A 19 -2.60 -4.68 -4.05
CA HIS A 19 -3.29 -4.77 -5.34
C HIS A 19 -4.72 -4.24 -5.30
N THR A 20 -5.51 -4.68 -4.32
CA THR A 20 -6.92 -4.31 -4.20
C THR A 20 -7.11 -2.81 -3.97
N ASN A 21 -6.33 -2.21 -3.07
CA ASN A 21 -6.43 -0.78 -2.79
C ASN A 21 -5.95 0.07 -3.97
N CYS A 22 -4.89 -0.33 -4.67
CA CYS A 22 -4.43 0.35 -5.88
C CYS A 22 -5.45 0.25 -7.02
N LEU A 23 -6.06 -0.92 -7.21
CA LEU A 23 -7.13 -1.12 -8.20
C LEU A 23 -8.37 -0.29 -7.85
N PHE A 24 -8.76 -0.26 -6.56
CA PHE A 24 -9.83 0.61 -6.09
C PHE A 24 -9.57 2.07 -6.46
N LEU A 25 -8.37 2.60 -6.17
CA LEU A 25 -8.02 3.98 -6.50
C LEU A 25 -8.10 4.26 -8.00
N LYS A 26 -7.66 3.32 -8.84
CA LYS A 26 -7.79 3.44 -10.30
C LYS A 26 -9.25 3.52 -10.74
N MET A 27 -10.11 2.69 -10.16
CA MET A 27 -11.57 2.72 -10.43
C MET A 27 -12.22 3.98 -9.87
N TRP A 28 -11.77 4.43 -8.70
CA TRP A 28 -12.21 5.66 -8.05
C TRP A 28 -12.00 6.90 -8.93
N ALA A 29 -10.86 6.99 -9.62
CA ALA A 29 -10.60 8.07 -10.57
C ALA A 29 -11.63 8.16 -11.72
N MET A 30 -12.25 7.03 -12.08
CA MET A 30 -13.28 7.00 -13.14
C MET A 30 -14.66 7.41 -12.64
N LYS A 31 -14.96 7.19 -11.36
CA LYS A 31 -16.26 7.49 -10.75
C LYS A 31 -16.10 7.82 -9.27
N SER A 32 -15.63 9.01 -8.97
CA SER A 32 -15.51 9.51 -7.60
C SER A 32 -16.87 9.93 -7.02
N ASN A 33 -16.98 9.89 -5.69
CA ASN A 33 -18.09 10.44 -4.95
C ASN A 33 -17.58 11.67 -4.17
N PRO A 34 -18.07 12.90 -4.45
CA PRO A 34 -17.57 14.12 -3.82
C PRO A 34 -17.81 14.18 -2.31
N SER A 35 -18.81 13.44 -1.79
CA SER A 35 -19.06 13.36 -0.34
C SER A 35 -18.09 12.45 0.42
N LEU A 36 -17.20 11.71 -0.28
CA LEU A 36 -16.29 10.75 0.34
C LEU A 36 -14.84 11.20 0.23
N ARG A 37 -14.19 11.44 1.36
CA ARG A 37 -12.76 11.69 1.41
C ARG A 37 -12.00 10.37 1.46
N VAL A 38 -11.12 10.13 0.47
CA VAL A 38 -10.29 8.93 0.42
C VAL A 38 -8.89 9.25 0.92
N THR A 39 -8.38 8.45 1.86
CA THR A 39 -7.01 8.56 2.39
C THR A 39 -6.30 7.23 2.25
N LEU A 40 -5.12 7.22 1.65
CA LEU A 40 -4.21 6.07 1.61
C LEU A 40 -3.09 6.24 2.64
N ILE A 41 -2.89 5.24 3.50
CA ILE A 41 -1.76 5.18 4.45
C ILE A 41 -0.86 4.03 4.01
N ASN A 42 0.40 4.33 3.69
CA ASN A 42 1.41 3.33 3.31
C ASN A 42 2.78 3.73 3.86
N PRO A 43 3.63 2.80 4.31
CA PRO A 43 4.94 3.15 4.86
C PRO A 43 5.88 3.76 3.82
N ASP A 44 5.78 3.34 2.56
CA ASP A 44 6.67 3.75 1.48
C ASP A 44 5.91 4.49 0.38
N PRO A 45 6.57 5.44 -0.33
CA PRO A 45 5.96 6.16 -1.44
C PRO A 45 5.84 5.32 -2.72
N ILE A 46 6.48 4.16 -2.75
CA ILE A 46 6.47 3.22 -3.87
C ILE A 46 5.93 1.89 -3.38
N SER A 47 4.97 1.33 -4.10
CA SER A 47 4.43 -0.02 -3.85
C SER A 47 4.84 -0.97 -4.96
N SER A 48 5.37 -2.14 -4.59
CA SER A 48 5.68 -3.18 -5.55
C SER A 48 4.43 -3.96 -5.94
N TYR A 49 4.20 -4.14 -7.24
CA TYR A 49 3.06 -4.83 -7.77
C TYR A 49 3.35 -6.31 -7.97
N THR A 50 2.78 -7.15 -7.11
CA THR A 50 3.05 -8.60 -7.10
C THR A 50 2.62 -9.33 -8.39
N GLY A 51 1.64 -8.79 -9.12
CA GLY A 51 1.20 -9.36 -10.41
C GLY A 51 2.27 -9.31 -11.51
N MET A 52 3.24 -8.39 -11.40
CA MET A 52 4.36 -8.27 -12.35
C MET A 52 5.58 -9.13 -11.98
N LEU A 53 5.56 -9.80 -10.83
CA LEU A 53 6.70 -10.60 -10.39
C LEU A 53 7.14 -11.69 -11.37
N PRO A 54 6.25 -12.48 -11.99
CA PRO A 54 6.67 -13.46 -13.00
C PRO A 54 7.37 -12.82 -14.20
N ALA A 55 6.88 -11.67 -14.68
CA ALA A 55 7.49 -10.93 -15.78
C ALA A 55 8.87 -10.37 -15.39
N LEU A 56 9.01 -9.87 -14.16
CA LEU A 56 10.28 -9.37 -13.63
C LEU A 56 11.33 -10.48 -13.55
N VAL A 57 10.96 -11.66 -13.01
CA VAL A 57 11.87 -12.82 -12.92
C VAL A 57 12.26 -13.36 -14.28
N ALA A 58 11.33 -13.31 -15.25
CA ALA A 58 11.59 -13.71 -16.65
C ALA A 58 12.39 -12.67 -17.45
N GLY A 59 12.73 -11.51 -16.87
CA GLY A 59 13.42 -10.43 -17.58
C GLY A 59 12.57 -9.71 -18.63
N LEU A 60 11.24 -9.87 -18.59
CA LEU A 60 10.30 -9.28 -19.53
C LEU A 60 9.88 -7.85 -19.15
N CYS A 61 10.19 -7.40 -17.95
CA CYS A 61 9.96 -6.03 -17.50
C CYS A 61 11.07 -5.59 -16.53
N THR A 62 11.20 -4.28 -16.37
CA THR A 62 12.14 -3.67 -15.42
C THR A 62 11.54 -3.60 -14.01
N LYS A 63 12.37 -3.32 -13.02
CA LYS A 63 11.94 -3.07 -11.65
C LYS A 63 10.94 -1.90 -11.57
N SER A 64 11.18 -0.83 -12.33
CA SER A 64 10.29 0.32 -12.39
C SER A 64 8.91 -0.02 -12.95
N ASP A 65 8.83 -0.94 -13.93
CA ASP A 65 7.55 -1.38 -14.49
C ASP A 65 6.72 -2.18 -13.47
N ALA A 66 7.38 -2.84 -12.53
CA ALA A 66 6.74 -3.61 -11.45
C ALA A 66 6.45 -2.75 -10.20
N GLN A 67 6.57 -1.43 -10.28
CA GLN A 67 6.38 -0.50 -9.17
C GLN A 67 5.27 0.51 -9.45
N ILE A 68 4.54 0.88 -8.41
CA ILE A 68 3.49 1.91 -8.44
C ILE A 68 3.97 3.10 -7.62
N ASN A 69 4.12 4.25 -8.26
CA ASN A 69 4.39 5.53 -7.58
C ASN A 69 3.09 6.04 -6.95
N LEU A 70 3.04 6.03 -5.61
CA LEU A 70 1.83 6.41 -4.87
C LEU A 70 1.54 7.90 -4.88
N PHE A 71 2.56 8.76 -5.03
CA PHE A 71 2.32 10.20 -5.22
C PHE A 71 1.58 10.46 -6.52
N SER A 72 2.02 9.84 -7.62
CA SER A 72 1.36 9.97 -8.92
C SER A 72 -0.05 9.40 -8.90
N LEU A 73 -0.23 8.20 -8.32
CA LEU A 73 -1.55 7.56 -8.21
C LEU A 73 -2.50 8.41 -7.37
N CYS A 74 -2.11 8.81 -6.17
CA CYS A 74 -2.96 9.58 -5.26
C CYS A 74 -3.28 10.97 -5.81
N ARG A 75 -2.35 11.61 -6.50
CA ARG A 75 -2.59 12.88 -7.20
C ARG A 75 -3.63 12.73 -8.31
N ALA A 76 -3.51 11.69 -9.14
CA ALA A 76 -4.44 11.44 -10.24
C ALA A 76 -5.85 11.04 -9.78
N THR A 77 -5.99 10.58 -8.54
CA THR A 77 -7.25 10.10 -7.94
C THR A 77 -7.79 11.04 -6.85
N GLU A 78 -7.19 12.22 -6.69
CA GLU A 78 -7.52 13.19 -5.64
C GLU A 78 -7.57 12.56 -4.23
N THR A 79 -6.70 11.58 -4.00
CA THR A 79 -6.61 10.83 -2.75
C THR A 79 -5.55 11.44 -1.85
N ARG A 80 -5.85 11.62 -0.58
CA ARG A 80 -4.87 12.03 0.41
C ARG A 80 -3.88 10.90 0.68
N LEU A 81 -2.58 11.16 0.50
CA LEU A 81 -1.52 10.20 0.82
C LEU A 81 -0.87 10.53 2.17
N ILE A 82 -0.75 9.53 3.02
CA ILE A 82 0.00 9.59 4.29
C ILE A 82 1.10 8.54 4.23
N ILE A 83 2.35 8.98 4.19
CA ILE A 83 3.52 8.09 4.29
C ILE A 83 3.80 7.84 5.76
N ASP A 84 3.29 6.72 6.27
CA ASP A 84 3.44 6.31 7.66
C ASP A 84 3.06 4.83 7.83
N THR A 85 3.43 4.25 8.97
CA THR A 85 3.07 2.87 9.33
C THR A 85 1.94 2.88 10.36
N VAL A 86 0.89 2.12 10.11
CA VAL A 86 -0.20 1.95 11.06
C VAL A 86 0.27 1.09 12.24
N LYS A 87 0.14 1.61 13.46
CA LYS A 87 0.51 0.93 14.70
C LYS A 87 -0.69 0.28 15.38
N LYS A 88 -1.85 0.94 15.37
CA LYS A 88 -3.05 0.47 16.07
C LYS A 88 -4.32 0.97 15.38
N ILE A 89 -5.35 0.14 15.39
CA ILE A 89 -6.71 0.50 14.98
C ILE A 89 -7.62 0.39 16.19
N ASP A 90 -8.28 1.48 16.55
CA ASP A 90 -9.29 1.54 17.60
C ASP A 90 -10.69 1.55 16.96
N LYS A 91 -11.34 0.41 16.93
CA LYS A 91 -12.67 0.25 16.33
C LYS A 91 -13.76 1.01 17.08
N LYS A 92 -13.61 1.17 18.42
CA LYS A 92 -14.63 1.86 19.24
C LYS A 92 -14.63 3.35 18.99
N LYS A 93 -13.45 3.92 18.72
CA LYS A 93 -13.27 5.33 18.43
C LYS A 93 -13.25 5.64 16.93
N SER A 94 -13.29 4.63 16.07
CA SER A 94 -13.09 4.77 14.62
C SER A 94 -11.80 5.52 14.29
N GLN A 95 -10.69 5.15 14.94
CA GLN A 95 -9.40 5.84 14.85
C GLN A 95 -8.26 4.88 14.50
N ILE A 96 -7.35 5.38 13.69
CA ILE A 96 -6.08 4.75 13.35
C ILE A 96 -4.96 5.57 13.98
N MET A 97 -4.08 4.91 14.72
CA MET A 97 -2.85 5.50 15.24
C MET A 97 -1.67 5.05 14.40
N CYS A 98 -0.94 5.99 13.83
CA CYS A 98 0.28 5.77 13.08
C CYS A 98 1.53 5.74 13.99
N LYS A 99 2.65 5.25 13.45
CA LYS A 99 3.93 5.15 14.18
C LYS A 99 4.46 6.51 14.62
N THR A 100 4.24 7.55 13.82
CA THR A 100 4.62 8.93 14.15
C THR A 100 3.76 9.59 15.23
N GLY A 101 2.70 8.90 15.72
CA GLY A 101 1.71 9.45 16.65
C GLY A 101 0.53 10.15 15.99
N ARG A 102 0.51 10.25 14.66
CA ARG A 102 -0.63 10.79 13.91
C ARG A 102 -1.88 9.95 14.15
N ILE A 103 -3.02 10.61 14.38
CA ILE A 103 -4.33 9.98 14.48
C ILE A 103 -5.14 10.31 13.22
N VAL A 104 -5.76 9.30 12.62
CA VAL A 104 -6.62 9.42 11.46
C VAL A 104 -7.97 8.79 11.79
N ASN A 105 -9.06 9.56 11.67
CA ASN A 105 -10.42 9.05 11.83
C ASN A 105 -10.88 8.35 10.55
N PHE A 106 -11.81 7.41 10.67
CA PHE A 106 -12.44 6.73 9.54
C PHE A 106 -13.89 6.36 9.82
N ASP A 107 -14.71 6.37 8.78
CA ASP A 107 -16.06 5.77 8.76
C ASP A 107 -15.98 4.38 8.11
N LEU A 108 -15.18 4.27 7.06
CA LEU A 108 -14.92 3.04 6.32
C LEU A 108 -13.42 2.74 6.31
N LEU A 109 -13.07 1.46 6.40
CA LEU A 109 -11.69 1.02 6.44
C LEU A 109 -11.47 -0.15 5.50
N SER A 110 -10.48 -0.04 4.60
CA SER A 110 -9.95 -1.13 3.80
C SER A 110 -8.52 -1.45 4.22
N ILE A 111 -8.21 -2.73 4.43
CA ILE A 111 -6.87 -3.19 4.84
C ILE A 111 -6.33 -4.11 3.75
N ASN A 112 -5.25 -3.67 3.07
CA ASN A 112 -4.59 -4.44 2.03
C ASN A 112 -3.06 -4.27 2.12
N ILE A 113 -2.50 -4.77 3.22
CA ILE A 113 -1.07 -4.64 3.59
C ILE A 113 -0.21 -5.80 3.06
N GLY A 114 -0.82 -6.75 2.35
CA GLY A 114 -0.15 -7.97 1.95
C GLY A 114 -0.01 -8.98 3.10
N SER A 115 0.76 -10.02 2.85
CA SER A 115 1.07 -11.04 3.86
C SER A 115 2.58 -11.23 3.95
N ASN A 116 3.04 -11.61 5.13
CA ASN A 116 4.41 -12.05 5.36
C ASN A 116 4.36 -13.50 5.83
N SER A 117 4.99 -14.40 5.09
CA SER A 117 5.07 -15.81 5.46
C SER A 117 6.51 -16.28 5.35
N VAL A 118 7.02 -16.86 6.43
CA VAL A 118 8.28 -17.63 6.39
C VAL A 118 7.88 -19.11 6.35
N PRO A 119 8.23 -19.84 5.29
CA PRO A 119 7.95 -21.26 5.22
C PRO A 119 8.63 -22.02 6.36
N LEU A 120 7.87 -22.88 7.06
CA LEU A 120 8.37 -23.76 8.11
C LEU A 120 8.94 -25.06 7.52
N ILE A 121 9.79 -24.93 6.48
CA ILE A 121 10.43 -26.05 5.81
C ILE A 121 11.89 -26.15 6.30
N ASN A 122 12.31 -27.34 6.69
CA ASN A 122 13.70 -27.57 7.09
C ASN A 122 14.66 -27.21 5.96
N GLY A 123 15.69 -26.44 6.28
CA GLY A 123 16.67 -25.95 5.31
C GLY A 123 16.24 -24.72 4.51
N PHE A 124 14.98 -24.27 4.60
CA PHE A 124 14.52 -23.11 3.82
C PHE A 124 15.37 -21.85 4.07
N LYS A 125 15.74 -21.57 5.34
CA LYS A 125 16.59 -20.41 5.65
C LYS A 125 17.96 -20.45 4.97
N LYS A 126 18.47 -21.65 4.67
CA LYS A 126 19.80 -21.84 4.06
C LYS A 126 19.73 -21.90 2.53
N PHE A 127 18.70 -22.51 1.97
CA PHE A 127 18.62 -22.84 0.55
C PHE A 127 17.43 -22.19 -0.18
N GLY A 128 16.53 -21.54 0.56
CA GLY A 128 15.33 -20.95 -0.01
C GLY A 128 15.37 -19.42 0.02
N CYS A 129 14.67 -18.79 -0.91
CA CYS A 129 14.44 -17.36 -0.94
C CYS A 129 12.94 -17.06 -0.77
N SER A 130 12.58 -16.30 0.27
CA SER A 130 11.21 -15.86 0.44
C SER A 130 10.84 -14.79 -0.59
N VAL A 131 9.73 -14.99 -1.29
CA VAL A 131 9.18 -14.02 -2.24
C VAL A 131 8.50 -12.83 -1.52
N ARG A 132 8.22 -12.97 -0.23
CA ARG A 132 7.59 -11.91 0.56
C ARG A 132 8.49 -11.45 1.72
N PRO A 133 8.53 -10.17 2.02
CA PRO A 133 7.93 -9.04 1.29
C PRO A 133 8.59 -8.83 -0.09
N LEU A 134 7.81 -8.37 -1.07
CA LEU A 134 8.25 -8.27 -2.47
C LEU A 134 9.44 -7.32 -2.67
N ALA A 135 9.47 -6.20 -1.95
CA ALA A 135 10.59 -5.26 -2.03
C ALA A 135 11.93 -5.94 -1.67
N ALA A 136 11.96 -6.75 -0.60
CA ALA A 136 13.15 -7.50 -0.20
C ALA A 136 13.47 -8.70 -1.13
N PHE A 137 12.49 -9.22 -1.86
CA PHE A 137 12.73 -10.25 -2.88
C PHE A 137 13.41 -9.65 -4.11
N GLN A 138 12.98 -8.48 -4.56
CA GLN A 138 13.58 -7.82 -5.72
C GLN A 138 15.09 -7.59 -5.51
N GLU A 139 15.50 -7.09 -4.36
CA GLU A 139 16.90 -6.90 -4.01
C GLU A 139 17.69 -8.23 -4.00
N ARG A 140 17.10 -9.28 -3.40
CA ARG A 140 17.74 -10.61 -3.36
C ARG A 140 17.84 -11.25 -4.75
N TRP A 141 16.86 -11.01 -5.61
CA TRP A 141 16.86 -11.51 -6.98
C TRP A 141 17.93 -10.82 -7.81
N GLU A 142 18.10 -9.51 -7.70
CA GLU A 142 19.16 -8.74 -8.35
C GLU A 142 20.55 -9.27 -7.93
N ASN A 143 20.78 -9.41 -6.61
CA ASN A 143 22.04 -9.97 -6.08
C ASN A 143 22.31 -11.41 -6.55
N PHE A 144 21.27 -12.21 -6.72
CA PHE A 144 21.42 -13.59 -7.24
C PHE A 144 21.82 -13.61 -8.72
N LEU A 145 21.32 -12.68 -9.53
CA LEU A 145 21.69 -12.60 -10.95
C LEU A 145 23.11 -12.09 -11.16
N GLU A 146 23.67 -11.34 -10.22
CA GLU A 146 25.03 -10.79 -10.26
C GLU A 146 26.09 -11.78 -9.69
N SER A 147 25.68 -12.86 -9.02
CA SER A 147 26.56 -13.88 -8.40
C SER A 147 26.90 -15.01 -9.37
#